data_95ed3749eb6bd50a7231f03474663628
#
_entry.id   95ed3749eb6bd50a7231f03474663628
#
_cell.length_a   1.000
_cell.length_b   1.000
_cell.length_c   1.000
_cell.angle_alpha   90.00
_cell.angle_beta   90.00
_cell.angle_gamma   90.00
#
_symmetry.space_group_name_H-M   'P 1'
#
loop_
_entity.id
_entity.type
_entity.pdbx_description
1 polymer ?
#
loop_
_entity_poly.entity_id
_entity_poly.type
_entity_poly.pdbx_seq_one_letter_code
_entity_poly.pdbx_strand_id
1 'polypeptide(L)'
;MTFKLIIKEEAQLEVIEAFLYYERKQSGLGDLFLDHLNSYFKWIKNYPFHFSEKRKPFREAVVKRFPYVIIYEVQESEVSVYSVFNSWQDPEKKKV
;
A
#
# COMPACT_ATOMS: atom_id res chain seq x y z
N MET A 1 -14.63 0.08 14.80
CA MET A 1 -15.40 -0.45 13.66
C MET A 1 -14.45 -0.85 12.55
N THR A 2 -14.70 -1.99 11.92
CA THR A 2 -13.83 -2.53 10.90
C THR A 2 -14.38 -2.26 9.51
N PHE A 3 -13.55 -1.70 8.65
CA PHE A 3 -13.92 -1.43 7.27
C PHE A 3 -13.62 -2.65 6.41
N LYS A 4 -14.27 -2.72 5.26
CA LYS A 4 -13.97 -3.75 4.29
C LYS A 4 -12.78 -3.27 3.44
N LEU A 5 -11.73 -4.06 3.36
CA LEU A 5 -10.53 -3.70 2.60
C LEU A 5 -10.56 -4.39 1.24
N ILE A 6 -10.44 -3.58 0.20
CA ILE A 6 -10.40 -4.07 -1.17
C ILE A 6 -9.07 -3.62 -1.78
N ILE A 7 -8.29 -4.57 -2.26
CA ILE A 7 -7.02 -4.24 -2.93
C ILE A 7 -7.24 -4.40 -4.42
N LYS A 8 -7.19 -3.29 -5.15
CA LYS A 8 -7.46 -3.29 -6.58
C LYS A 8 -6.38 -4.09 -7.31
N GLU A 9 -6.73 -4.55 -8.50
CA GLU A 9 -5.85 -5.43 -9.27
C GLU A 9 -4.48 -4.82 -9.52
N GLU A 10 -4.44 -3.54 -9.89
CA GLU A 10 -3.16 -2.89 -10.12
C GLU A 10 -2.29 -2.93 -8.88
N ALA A 11 -2.87 -2.67 -7.72
CA ALA A 11 -2.12 -2.71 -6.47
C ALA A 11 -1.64 -4.12 -6.17
N GLN A 12 -2.48 -5.13 -6.44
CA GLN A 12 -2.08 -6.52 -6.23
C GLN A 12 -0.86 -6.87 -7.08
N LEU A 13 -0.87 -6.45 -8.35
CA LEU A 13 0.25 -6.72 -9.24
C LEU A 13 1.52 -6.01 -8.79
N GLU A 14 1.38 -4.79 -8.30
CA GLU A 14 2.53 -4.05 -7.77
C GLU A 14 3.14 -4.76 -6.57
N VAL A 15 2.30 -5.31 -5.69
CA VAL A 15 2.77 -6.05 -4.53
C VAL A 15 3.52 -7.32 -4.96
N ILE A 16 2.99 -8.03 -5.94
CA ILE A 16 3.64 -9.25 -6.44
C ILE A 16 5.00 -8.92 -7.03
N GLU A 17 5.08 -7.86 -7.83
CA GLU A 17 6.34 -7.45 -8.43
C GLU A 17 7.37 -7.07 -7.36
N ALA A 18 6.93 -6.35 -6.34
CA ALA A 18 7.82 -5.94 -5.26
C ALA A 18 8.31 -7.15 -4.48
N PHE A 19 7.40 -8.09 -4.19
CA PHE A 19 7.78 -9.32 -3.50
C PHE A 19 8.86 -10.07 -4.26
N LEU A 20 8.66 -10.25 -5.56
CA LEU A 20 9.62 -10.99 -6.39
C LEU A 20 10.97 -10.28 -6.43
N TYR A 21 10.94 -8.95 -6.51
CA TYR A 21 12.16 -8.16 -6.53
C TYR A 21 12.99 -8.40 -5.27
N TYR A 22 12.35 -8.32 -4.10
CA TYR A 22 13.06 -8.49 -2.84
C TYR A 22 13.50 -9.94 -2.63
N GLU A 23 12.66 -10.88 -3.03
CA GLU A 23 12.99 -12.28 -2.85
C GLU A 23 14.18 -12.69 -3.71
N ARG A 24 14.34 -12.09 -4.89
CA ARG A 24 15.51 -12.33 -5.72
C ARG A 24 16.77 -11.74 -5.11
N LYS A 25 16.62 -10.64 -4.39
CA LYS A 25 17.79 -10.03 -3.75
C LYS A 25 18.30 -10.86 -2.59
N GLN A 26 17.40 -11.43 -1.83
CA GLN A 26 17.77 -12.22 -0.68
C GLN A 26 16.59 -13.10 -0.28
N SER A 27 16.84 -14.38 -0.11
CA SER A 27 15.80 -15.32 0.30
C SER A 27 15.20 -14.89 1.62
N GLY A 28 13.88 -14.80 1.67
CA GLY A 28 13.15 -14.36 2.87
C GLY A 28 12.88 -12.88 2.93
N LEU A 29 13.55 -12.08 2.10
CA LEU A 29 13.34 -10.63 2.13
C LEU A 29 11.97 -10.25 1.60
N GLY A 30 11.47 -11.00 0.60
CA GLY A 30 10.13 -10.78 0.10
C GLY A 30 9.07 -11.02 1.16
N ASP A 31 9.26 -12.08 1.96
CA ASP A 31 8.35 -12.38 3.06
C ASP A 31 8.35 -11.26 4.09
N LEU A 32 9.52 -10.71 4.39
CA LEU A 32 9.63 -9.62 5.34
C LEU A 32 8.89 -8.38 4.80
N PHE A 33 9.03 -8.11 3.52
CA PHE A 33 8.31 -7.01 2.89
C PHE A 33 6.80 -7.20 3.02
N LEU A 34 6.31 -8.41 2.74
CA LEU A 34 4.88 -8.69 2.85
C LEU A 34 4.38 -8.55 4.28
N ASP A 35 5.17 -8.97 5.26
CA ASP A 35 4.77 -8.84 6.65
C ASP A 35 4.61 -7.37 7.03
N HIS A 36 5.54 -6.53 6.61
CA HIS A 36 5.43 -5.09 6.87
C HIS A 36 4.22 -4.49 6.18
N LEU A 37 4.04 -4.84 4.91
CA LEU A 37 2.93 -4.33 4.13
C LEU A 37 1.59 -4.74 4.74
N ASN A 38 1.47 -5.99 5.16
CA ASN A 38 0.24 -6.49 5.75
C ASN A 38 -0.08 -5.80 7.06
N SER A 39 0.94 -5.42 7.82
CA SER A 39 0.73 -4.65 9.05
C SER A 39 0.07 -3.31 8.74
N TYR A 40 0.53 -2.66 7.67
CA TYR A 40 -0.06 -1.39 7.24
C TYR A 40 -1.48 -1.57 6.73
N PHE A 41 -1.74 -2.64 5.98
CA PHE A 41 -3.09 -2.92 5.50
C PHE A 41 -4.05 -3.14 6.66
N LYS A 42 -3.61 -3.85 7.69
CA LYS A 42 -4.42 -4.07 8.87
C LYS A 42 -4.71 -2.76 9.58
N TRP A 43 -3.70 -1.91 9.70
CA TRP A 43 -3.83 -0.60 10.32
C TRP A 43 -4.82 0.25 9.53
N ILE A 44 -4.67 0.30 8.21
CA ILE A 44 -5.57 1.06 7.33
C ILE A 44 -7.00 0.55 7.45
N LYS A 45 -7.16 -0.77 7.47
CA LYS A 45 -8.50 -1.37 7.57
C LYS A 45 -9.20 -0.97 8.86
N ASN A 46 -8.46 -0.90 9.96
CA ASN A 46 -9.06 -0.60 11.25
C ASN A 46 -9.16 0.90 11.54
N TYR A 47 -8.23 1.68 11.00
CA TYR A 47 -8.15 3.12 11.27
C TYR A 47 -7.85 3.88 9.98
N PRO A 48 -8.77 3.84 9.01
CA PRO A 48 -8.47 4.38 7.67
C PRO A 48 -8.28 5.91 7.66
N PHE A 49 -8.79 6.61 8.65
CA PHE A 49 -8.65 8.07 8.68
C PHE A 49 -7.39 8.53 9.40
N HIS A 50 -6.59 7.60 9.89
CA HIS A 50 -5.34 7.93 10.56
C HIS A 50 -4.32 8.56 9.61
N PHE A 51 -4.28 8.09 8.37
CA PHE A 51 -3.33 8.58 7.39
C PHE A 51 -3.90 9.77 6.62
N SER A 52 -3.02 10.72 6.26
CA SER A 52 -3.43 11.99 5.69
C SER A 52 -3.96 11.89 4.27
N GLU A 53 -4.94 12.73 3.95
CA GLU A 53 -5.33 12.97 2.58
C GLU A 53 -4.30 13.89 1.95
N LYS A 54 -3.58 13.38 0.96
CA LYS A 54 -2.61 14.19 0.23
C LYS A 54 -3.24 14.83 -0.99
N ARG A 55 -4.18 14.12 -1.59
CA ARG A 55 -4.86 14.58 -2.79
C ARG A 55 -6.27 14.01 -2.74
N LYS A 56 -7.22 14.81 -2.32
CA LYS A 56 -8.59 14.35 -2.15
C LYS A 56 -9.09 13.61 -3.38
N PRO A 57 -9.77 12.49 -3.23
CA PRO A 57 -10.16 11.84 -1.97
C PRO A 57 -9.16 10.81 -1.48
N PHE A 58 -7.93 10.84 -1.99
CA PHE A 58 -6.95 9.77 -1.75
C PHE A 58 -6.08 10.05 -0.54
N ARG A 59 -5.82 8.99 0.21
CA ARG A 59 -4.92 9.02 1.35
C ARG A 59 -3.67 8.24 1.04
N GLU A 60 -2.57 8.62 1.69
CA GLU A 60 -1.29 7.96 1.48
C GLU A 60 -0.71 7.48 2.79
N ALA A 61 -0.33 6.21 2.82
CA ALA A 61 0.37 5.63 3.95
C ALA A 61 1.79 5.30 3.51
N VAL A 62 2.78 5.96 4.13
CA VAL A 62 4.19 5.71 3.82
C VAL A 62 4.66 4.52 4.63
N VAL A 63 5.10 3.48 3.94
CA VAL A 63 5.61 2.28 4.59
C VAL A 63 7.04 2.52 5.04
N LYS A 64 7.33 2.18 6.29
CA LYS A 64 8.69 2.33 6.80
C LYS A 64 9.50 1.10 6.44
N ARG A 65 10.82 1.26 6.35
CA ARG A 65 11.80 0.21 6.05
C ARG A 65 11.86 -0.17 4.58
N PHE A 66 10.76 -0.02 3.85
CA PHE A 66 10.72 -0.27 2.41
C PHE A 66 10.18 0.98 1.75
N PRO A 67 10.76 1.42 0.65
CA PRO A 67 10.38 2.71 0.06
C PRO A 67 9.10 2.60 -0.76
N TYR A 68 8.00 2.36 -0.06
CA TYR A 68 6.71 2.18 -0.71
C TYR A 68 5.66 3.08 -0.09
N VAL A 69 4.68 3.44 -0.91
CA VAL A 69 3.54 4.26 -0.49
C VAL A 69 2.27 3.53 -0.90
N ILE A 70 1.34 3.42 0.04
CA ILE A 70 0.03 2.83 -0.21
C ILE A 70 -0.95 3.96 -0.44
N ILE A 71 -1.59 3.97 -1.61
CA ILE A 71 -2.60 4.97 -1.95
C ILE A 71 -3.96 4.32 -1.87
N TYR A 72 -4.85 4.91 -1.07
CA TYR A 72 -6.17 4.32 -0.87
C TYR A 72 -7.23 5.41 -0.71
N GLU A 73 -8.46 5.00 -0.82
CA GLU A 73 -9.62 5.86 -0.67
C GLU A 73 -10.61 5.22 0.28
N VAL A 74 -11.28 6.04 1.09
CA VAL A 74 -12.32 5.56 2.00
C VAL A 74 -13.67 6.02 1.47
N GLN A 75 -14.55 5.06 1.23
CA GLN A 75 -15.92 5.35 0.81
C GLN A 75 -16.86 4.56 1.69
N GLU A 76 -17.67 5.28 2.48
CA GLU A 76 -18.61 4.65 3.40
C GLU A 76 -17.88 3.64 4.29
N SER A 77 -18.18 2.34 4.14
CA SER A 77 -17.56 1.32 4.98
C SER A 77 -16.48 0.53 4.24
N GLU A 78 -16.02 1.03 3.09
CA GLU A 78 -15.01 0.35 2.30
C GLU A 78 -13.76 1.18 2.18
N VAL A 79 -12.61 0.48 2.19
CA VAL A 79 -11.32 1.06 1.90
C VAL A 79 -10.80 0.39 0.63
N SER A 80 -10.57 1.17 -0.41
CA SER A 80 -10.06 0.67 -1.68
C SER A 80 -8.61 1.09 -1.86
N VAL A 81 -7.72 0.11 -1.96
CA VAL A 81 -6.30 0.36 -2.20
C VAL A 81 -6.07 0.37 -3.70
N TYR A 82 -5.62 1.52 -4.21
CA TYR A 82 -5.41 1.69 -5.65
C TYR A 82 -3.99 1.42 -6.09
N SER A 83 -3.02 1.66 -5.21
CA SER A 83 -1.64 1.53 -5.61
C SER A 83 -0.74 1.26 -4.41
N VAL A 84 0.30 0.48 -4.65
CA VAL A 84 1.41 0.29 -3.72
C VAL A 84 2.66 0.49 -4.57
N PHE A 85 3.19 1.72 -4.58
CA PHE A 85 4.26 2.03 -5.49
C PHE A 85 5.55 2.38 -4.77
N ASN A 86 6.65 2.16 -5.47
CA ASN A 86 7.99 2.44 -4.97
C ASN A 86 8.22 3.93 -4.97
N SER A 87 8.42 4.52 -3.78
CA SER A 87 8.56 5.96 -3.63
C SER A 87 9.91 6.49 -4.12
N TRP A 88 10.87 5.60 -4.42
CA TRP A 88 12.14 6.00 -5.03
C TRP A 88 12.01 6.21 -6.53
N GLN A 89 10.93 5.71 -7.14
CA GLN A 89 10.65 6.01 -8.53
C GLN A 89 9.98 7.38 -8.61
N ASP A 90 9.93 7.92 -9.83
CA ASP A 90 9.32 9.23 -10.04
C ASP A 90 7.83 9.19 -9.63
N PRO A 91 7.44 9.90 -8.56
CA PRO A 91 6.06 9.89 -8.12
C PRO A 91 5.09 10.52 -9.12
N GLU A 92 5.62 11.29 -10.08
CA GLU A 92 4.78 11.89 -11.11
C GLU A 92 4.16 10.84 -12.02
N LYS A 93 4.77 9.66 -12.08
CA LYS A 93 4.25 8.60 -12.92
C LYS A 93 3.04 7.91 -12.32
N LYS A 94 2.78 8.14 -11.05
CA LYS A 94 1.69 7.47 -10.34
C LYS A 94 0.69 8.51 -9.88
N LYS A 95 -0.27 8.77 -10.73
CA LYS A 95 -1.34 9.70 -10.43
C LYS A 95 -2.65 8.94 -10.33
N VAL A 96 -3.37 9.21 -9.28
CA VAL A 96 -4.65 8.56 -9.02
C VAL A 96 -5.75 9.60 -9.06
#